data_4eed674599cf6180f2d9aba7904c3ec8
#
_entry.id   4eed674599cf6180f2d9aba7904c3ec8
#
_cell.length_a   1.000
_cell.length_b   1.000
_cell.length_c   1.000
_cell.angle_alpha   90.00
_cell.angle_beta   90.00
_cell.angle_gamma   90.00
#
_symmetry.space_group_name_H-M   'P 1'
#
loop_
_entity.id
_entity.type
_entity.pdbx_description
1 polymer ?
#
loop_
_entity_poly.entity_id
_entity_poly.type
_entity_poly.pdbx_seq_one_letter_code
_entity_poly.pdbx_strand_id
1 'polypeptide(L)'
;MSIEKKAEAKLPTHWGDFSVIAYEDPKLGEEHLLLYLGELVNDSLLRIHSQCLTGDALYSLKCDCGSQLAQAMQSIAKEGHGMIIYMAQEGRGIGLVNKIRAYELQDKGLNTIEANEALGFAADERDYSYCKEILASVGISSVKLMTNNCLLYTSDAADETGR
;
A
#
# COMPACT_ATOMS: atom_id res chain seq x y z
N MET A 1 -0.39 9.95 18.44
CA MET A 1 -0.33 9.17 17.20
C MET A 1 -1.17 7.92 17.37
N SER A 2 -1.90 7.55 16.34
CA SER A 2 -2.75 6.36 16.37
C SER A 2 -1.99 5.10 15.97
N ILE A 3 -0.77 5.21 15.45
CA ILE A 3 0.03 4.10 14.98
C ILE A 3 1.37 4.08 15.70
N GLU A 4 1.89 2.90 15.96
CA GLU A 4 3.15 2.72 16.70
C GLU A 4 4.16 1.92 15.89
N LYS A 5 5.41 2.38 15.86
CA LYS A 5 6.51 1.60 15.32
C LYS A 5 6.83 0.47 16.28
N LYS A 6 6.88 -0.76 15.76
CA LYS A 6 7.11 -1.95 16.60
C LYS A 6 8.45 -2.61 16.35
N ALA A 7 8.92 -2.64 15.11
CA ALA A 7 10.14 -3.36 14.78
C ALA A 7 10.71 -2.86 13.46
N GLU A 8 11.98 -3.12 13.25
CA GLU A 8 12.65 -2.81 11.99
C GLU A 8 13.67 -3.89 11.69
N ALA A 9 13.75 -4.31 10.42
CA ALA A 9 14.65 -5.36 10.00
C ALA A 9 15.08 -5.14 8.55
N LYS A 10 16.14 -5.85 8.16
CA LYS A 10 16.56 -5.92 6.76
C LYS A 10 15.69 -6.94 6.04
N LEU A 11 15.38 -6.65 4.77
CA LEU A 11 14.54 -7.51 3.95
C LEU A 11 15.14 -7.60 2.55
N PRO A 12 16.07 -8.51 2.32
CA PRO A 12 16.59 -8.75 0.98
C PRO A 12 15.46 -9.21 0.06
N THR A 13 15.40 -8.65 -1.14
CA THR A 13 14.37 -8.99 -2.13
C THR A 13 15.01 -9.25 -3.48
N HIS A 14 14.22 -9.73 -4.45
CA HIS A 14 14.68 -9.93 -5.81
C HIS A 14 15.21 -8.65 -6.46
N TRP A 15 14.76 -7.48 -6.00
CA TRP A 15 15.12 -6.21 -6.62
C TRP A 15 16.12 -5.40 -5.81
N GLY A 16 16.51 -5.87 -4.63
CA GLY A 16 17.52 -5.19 -3.82
C GLY A 16 17.36 -5.43 -2.35
N ASP A 17 18.29 -4.88 -1.58
CA ASP A 17 18.32 -5.04 -0.14
C ASP A 17 17.51 -3.93 0.53
N PHE A 18 16.23 -4.19 0.66
CA PHE A 18 15.30 -3.28 1.33
C PHE A 18 15.43 -3.42 2.85
N SER A 19 14.88 -2.44 3.55
CA SER A 19 14.61 -2.53 4.97
C SER A 19 13.10 -2.44 5.18
N VAL A 20 12.61 -2.99 6.28
CA VAL A 20 11.19 -2.97 6.57
C VAL A 20 10.97 -2.52 8.01
N ILE A 21 10.01 -1.61 8.19
CA ILE A 21 9.55 -1.17 9.50
C ILE A 21 8.11 -1.61 9.65
N ALA A 22 7.81 -2.27 10.77
CA ALA A 22 6.45 -2.70 11.09
C ALA A 22 5.80 -1.70 12.04
N TYR A 23 4.56 -1.37 11.72
CA TYR A 23 3.73 -0.47 12.53
C TYR A 23 2.45 -1.17 12.90
N GLU A 24 1.90 -0.82 14.04
CA GLU A 24 0.64 -1.37 14.51
C GLU A 24 -0.29 -0.24 14.99
N ASP A 25 -1.55 -0.35 14.61
CA ASP A 25 -2.62 0.42 15.24
C ASP A 25 -3.14 -0.40 16.42
N PRO A 26 -2.85 -0.01 17.67
CA PRO A 26 -3.24 -0.83 18.83
C PRO A 26 -4.75 -0.89 19.04
N LYS A 27 -5.51 0.05 18.49
CA LYS A 27 -6.97 0.06 18.66
C LYS A 27 -7.65 -0.95 17.74
N LEU A 28 -7.20 -1.02 16.48
CA LEU A 28 -7.81 -1.90 15.48
C LEU A 28 -7.02 -3.19 15.28
N GLY A 29 -5.80 -3.27 15.80
CA GLY A 29 -4.94 -4.42 15.60
C GLY A 29 -4.40 -4.54 14.18
N GLU A 30 -4.52 -3.50 13.37
CA GLU A 30 -3.99 -3.53 12.01
C GLU A 30 -2.49 -3.33 12.02
N GLU A 31 -1.81 -4.07 11.15
CA GLU A 31 -0.35 -4.03 11.02
C GLU A 31 0.02 -3.56 9.63
N HIS A 32 0.81 -2.50 9.55
CA HIS A 32 1.23 -1.91 8.30
C HIS A 32 2.73 -1.92 8.19
N LEU A 33 3.26 -1.84 6.98
CA LEU A 33 4.70 -1.86 6.73
C LEU A 33 5.15 -0.63 5.97
N LEU A 34 6.35 -0.16 6.30
CA LEU A 34 7.10 0.75 5.44
C LEU A 34 8.33 -0.01 4.96
N LEU A 35 8.42 -0.24 3.65
CA LEU A 35 9.63 -0.76 3.02
C LEU A 35 10.41 0.42 2.47
N TYR A 36 11.74 0.39 2.61
CA TYR A 36 12.55 1.42 2.01
C TYR A 36 13.89 0.87 1.55
N LEU A 37 14.46 1.52 0.56
CA LEU A 37 15.79 1.24 0.03
C LEU A 37 16.62 2.52 0.12
N GLY A 38 17.88 2.38 0.49
CA GLY A 38 18.78 3.53 0.59
C GLY A 38 18.42 4.45 1.75
N GLU A 39 18.78 5.73 1.60
CA GLU A 39 18.51 6.72 2.64
C GLU A 39 17.07 7.21 2.61
N LEU A 40 16.52 7.44 3.79
CA LEU A 40 15.19 8.05 3.94
C LEU A 40 15.35 9.57 3.83
N VAL A 41 15.11 10.09 2.64
CA VAL A 41 15.26 11.52 2.34
C VAL A 41 13.99 12.04 1.67
N ASN A 42 13.77 13.35 1.79
CA ASN A 42 12.64 14.01 1.15
C ASN A 42 12.76 13.90 -0.38
N ASP A 43 11.62 14.02 -1.03
CA ASP A 43 11.47 13.95 -2.50
C ASP A 43 11.86 12.60 -3.09
N SER A 44 11.82 11.55 -2.27
CA SER A 44 12.03 10.17 -2.73
C SER A 44 10.74 9.61 -3.33
N LEU A 45 10.90 8.61 -4.20
CA LEU A 45 9.76 7.86 -4.73
C LEU A 45 8.99 7.21 -3.59
N LEU A 46 7.68 7.25 -3.67
CA LEU A 46 6.77 6.57 -2.75
C LEU A 46 5.66 5.87 -3.49
N ARG A 47 5.44 4.62 -3.19
CA ARG A 47 4.23 3.87 -3.57
C ARG A 47 3.41 3.59 -2.31
N ILE A 48 2.14 3.96 -2.33
CA ILE A 48 1.19 3.52 -1.31
C ILE A 48 0.43 2.33 -1.89
N HIS A 49 0.61 1.17 -1.28
CA HIS A 49 0.08 -0.08 -1.80
C HIS A 49 -0.83 -0.71 -0.75
N SER A 50 -2.10 -0.89 -1.10
CA SER A 50 -3.03 -1.60 -0.23
C SER A 50 -2.88 -3.10 -0.45
N GLN A 51 -2.86 -3.85 0.62
CA GLN A 51 -2.71 -5.30 0.59
C GLN A 51 -3.71 -5.93 -0.37
N CYS A 52 -3.22 -6.85 -1.18
CA CYS A 52 -4.04 -7.63 -2.10
C CYS A 52 -3.43 -9.03 -2.20
N LEU A 53 -3.84 -9.92 -1.30
CA LEU A 53 -3.25 -11.25 -1.23
C LEU A 53 -3.31 -11.99 -2.57
N THR A 54 -4.44 -11.90 -3.24
CA THR A 54 -4.62 -12.62 -4.51
C THR A 54 -3.70 -12.10 -5.61
N GLY A 55 -3.51 -10.77 -5.69
CA GLY A 55 -2.63 -10.18 -6.69
C GLY A 55 -1.17 -10.18 -6.27
N ASP A 56 -0.89 -9.90 -4.99
CA ASP A 56 0.49 -9.77 -4.50
C ASP A 56 1.19 -11.13 -4.34
N ALA A 57 0.45 -12.18 -3.97
CA ALA A 57 1.03 -13.47 -3.64
C ALA A 57 0.54 -14.62 -4.51
N LEU A 58 -0.66 -14.55 -5.06
CA LEU A 58 -1.27 -15.67 -5.80
C LEU A 58 -1.33 -15.45 -7.30
N TYR A 59 -0.75 -14.34 -7.78
CA TYR A 59 -0.65 -14.03 -9.22
C TYR A 59 -2.01 -13.94 -9.91
N SER A 60 -3.02 -13.42 -9.21
CA SER A 60 -4.36 -13.28 -9.77
C SER A 60 -4.38 -12.30 -10.94
N LEU A 61 -5.18 -12.63 -11.96
CA LEU A 61 -5.43 -11.75 -13.11
C LEU A 61 -6.66 -10.86 -12.90
N LYS A 62 -7.34 -10.95 -11.76
CA LYS A 62 -8.50 -10.10 -11.45
C LYS A 62 -8.10 -8.66 -11.12
N CYS A 63 -6.82 -8.42 -10.88
CA CYS A 63 -6.28 -7.08 -10.64
C CYS A 63 -4.83 -7.04 -11.11
N ASP A 64 -4.24 -5.86 -11.14
CA ASP A 64 -2.84 -5.65 -11.50
C ASP A 64 -1.97 -5.29 -10.29
N CYS A 65 -2.45 -5.60 -9.08
CA CYS A 65 -1.76 -5.22 -7.83
C CYS A 65 -0.35 -5.79 -7.76
N GLY A 66 -0.16 -7.06 -8.10
CA GLY A 66 1.16 -7.68 -8.06
C GLY A 66 2.14 -7.03 -9.02
N SER A 67 1.72 -6.73 -10.24
CA SER A 67 2.59 -6.07 -11.21
C SER A 67 2.88 -4.62 -10.80
N GLN A 68 1.93 -3.93 -10.20
CA GLN A 68 2.15 -2.58 -9.68
C GLN A 68 3.17 -2.56 -8.55
N LEU A 69 3.09 -3.53 -7.64
CA LEU A 69 4.07 -3.65 -6.56
C LEU A 69 5.46 -3.95 -7.11
N ALA A 70 5.56 -4.88 -8.03
CA ALA A 70 6.84 -5.22 -8.68
C ALA A 70 7.45 -4.02 -9.40
N GLN A 71 6.65 -3.27 -10.15
CA GLN A 71 7.12 -2.08 -10.85
C GLN A 71 7.62 -1.01 -9.88
N ALA A 72 6.93 -0.83 -8.75
CA ALA A 72 7.35 0.12 -7.73
C ALA A 72 8.70 -0.27 -7.16
N MET A 73 8.89 -1.55 -6.82
CA MET A 73 10.17 -2.04 -6.29
C MET A 73 11.29 -1.90 -7.31
N GLN A 74 11.02 -2.19 -8.58
CA GLN A 74 12.00 -2.02 -9.64
C GLN A 74 12.41 -0.56 -9.84
N SER A 75 11.44 0.35 -9.82
CA SER A 75 11.72 1.79 -9.96
C SER A 75 12.56 2.31 -8.81
N ILE A 76 12.24 1.88 -7.59
CA ILE A 76 13.01 2.27 -6.39
C ILE A 76 14.43 1.72 -6.47
N ALA A 77 14.60 0.46 -6.89
CA ALA A 77 15.91 -0.15 -7.04
C ALA A 77 16.76 0.61 -8.07
N LYS A 78 16.14 1.03 -9.16
CA LYS A 78 16.82 1.79 -10.22
C LYS A 78 17.28 3.16 -9.72
N GLU A 79 16.44 3.83 -8.91
CA GLU A 79 16.80 5.12 -8.30
C GLU A 79 17.86 4.98 -7.21
N GLY A 80 17.92 3.83 -6.55
CA GLY A 80 18.82 3.60 -5.42
C GLY A 80 18.25 4.00 -4.08
N HIS A 81 17.08 4.63 -4.04
CA HIS A 81 16.37 4.95 -2.81
C HIS A 81 14.88 5.13 -3.11
N GLY A 82 14.06 4.96 -2.09
CA GLY A 82 12.61 5.11 -2.20
C GLY A 82 11.88 4.29 -1.15
N MET A 83 10.55 4.42 -1.15
CA MET A 83 9.71 3.87 -0.10
C MET A 83 8.44 3.25 -0.66
N ILE A 84 7.95 2.22 0.04
CA ILE A 84 6.62 1.65 -0.20
C ILE A 84 5.92 1.57 1.15
N ILE A 85 4.74 2.15 1.26
CA ILE A 85 3.87 1.92 2.41
C ILE A 85 2.89 0.83 2.02
N TYR A 86 2.95 -0.30 2.73
CA TYR A 86 2.10 -1.46 2.48
C TYR A 86 1.02 -1.50 3.55
N MET A 87 -0.21 -1.16 3.14
CA MET A 87 -1.34 -0.98 4.05
C MET A 87 -2.15 -2.27 4.15
N ALA A 88 -2.40 -2.73 5.35
CA ALA A 88 -3.20 -3.94 5.60
C ALA A 88 -4.70 -3.63 5.48
N GLN A 89 -5.13 -3.21 4.29
CA GLN A 89 -6.52 -2.85 4.01
C GLN A 89 -7.04 -3.70 2.84
N GLU A 90 -7.05 -5.00 3.05
CA GLU A 90 -7.45 -5.99 2.06
C GLU A 90 -8.88 -5.72 1.55
N GLY A 91 -9.06 -5.87 0.23
CA GLY A 91 -10.38 -5.70 -0.38
C GLY A 91 -10.90 -4.27 -0.28
N ARG A 92 -10.03 -3.27 -0.34
CA ARG A 92 -10.37 -1.86 -0.14
C ARG A 92 -10.96 -1.60 1.24
N GLY A 93 -10.46 -2.32 2.25
CA GLY A 93 -10.85 -2.13 3.64
C GLY A 93 -11.92 -3.09 4.14
N ILE A 94 -12.48 -3.96 3.30
CA ILE A 94 -13.57 -4.87 3.70
C ILE A 94 -13.09 -6.24 4.16
N GLY A 95 -11.80 -6.52 4.00
CA GLY A 95 -11.21 -7.79 4.41
C GLY A 95 -11.21 -8.84 3.31
N LEU A 96 -10.44 -9.91 3.53
CA LEU A 96 -10.21 -10.95 2.52
C LEU A 96 -11.48 -11.76 2.20
N VAL A 97 -12.22 -12.19 3.21
CA VAL A 97 -13.41 -13.00 2.98
C VAL A 97 -14.44 -12.23 2.16
N ASN A 98 -14.68 -10.99 2.52
CA ASN A 98 -15.63 -10.15 1.78
C ASN A 98 -15.13 -9.83 0.37
N LYS A 99 -13.82 -9.71 0.20
CA LYS A 99 -13.23 -9.57 -1.14
C LYS A 99 -13.54 -10.78 -2.01
N ILE A 100 -13.40 -11.99 -1.47
CA ILE A 100 -13.72 -13.21 -2.23
C ILE A 100 -15.22 -13.28 -2.52
N ARG A 101 -16.07 -12.87 -1.57
CA ARG A 101 -17.51 -12.76 -1.82
C ARG A 101 -17.80 -11.78 -2.96
N ALA A 102 -17.08 -10.67 -3.01
CA ALA A 102 -17.22 -9.71 -4.11
C ALA A 102 -16.81 -10.33 -5.45
N TYR A 103 -15.74 -11.12 -5.47
CA TYR A 103 -15.33 -11.86 -6.67
C TYR A 103 -16.43 -12.81 -7.14
N GLU A 104 -17.06 -13.50 -6.20
CA GLU A 104 -18.18 -14.41 -6.51
C GLU A 104 -19.33 -13.67 -7.19
N LEU A 105 -19.65 -12.46 -6.69
CA LEU A 105 -20.69 -11.63 -7.31
C LEU A 105 -20.25 -11.10 -8.68
N GLN A 106 -18.98 -10.76 -8.84
CA GLN A 106 -18.45 -10.37 -10.15
C GLN A 106 -18.54 -11.50 -11.17
N ASP A 107 -18.32 -12.74 -10.74
CA ASP A 107 -18.48 -13.91 -11.60
C ASP A 107 -19.94 -14.07 -12.08
N LYS A 108 -20.88 -13.49 -11.36
CA LYS A 108 -22.29 -13.47 -11.71
C LYS A 108 -22.70 -12.22 -12.49
N GLY A 109 -21.74 -11.37 -12.87
CA GLY A 109 -21.96 -10.24 -13.75
C GLY A 109 -21.96 -8.86 -13.12
N LEU A 110 -21.78 -8.73 -11.80
CA LEU A 110 -21.69 -7.43 -11.16
C LEU A 110 -20.30 -6.83 -11.37
N ASN A 111 -20.18 -5.50 -11.45
CA ASN A 111 -18.88 -4.85 -11.42
C ASN A 111 -18.39 -4.72 -9.96
N THR A 112 -17.17 -4.21 -9.78
CA THR A 112 -16.56 -4.12 -8.44
C THR A 112 -17.40 -3.27 -7.48
N ILE A 113 -17.90 -2.14 -7.95
CA ILE A 113 -18.71 -1.23 -7.11
C ILE A 113 -20.04 -1.91 -6.74
N GLU A 114 -20.72 -2.49 -7.71
CA GLU A 114 -22.00 -3.17 -7.49
C GLU A 114 -21.84 -4.36 -6.53
N ALA A 115 -20.74 -5.12 -6.67
CA ALA A 115 -20.47 -6.26 -5.80
C ALA A 115 -20.28 -5.81 -4.34
N ASN A 116 -19.50 -4.75 -4.11
CA ASN A 116 -19.30 -4.24 -2.76
C ASN A 116 -20.59 -3.68 -2.16
N GLU A 117 -21.38 -2.96 -2.96
CA GLU A 117 -22.66 -2.41 -2.50
C GLU A 117 -23.66 -3.49 -2.18
N ALA A 118 -23.69 -4.56 -2.98
CA ALA A 118 -24.56 -5.71 -2.72
C ALA A 118 -24.23 -6.40 -1.39
N LEU A 119 -22.99 -6.30 -0.95
CA LEU A 119 -22.54 -6.84 0.35
C LEU A 119 -22.72 -5.84 1.49
N GLY A 120 -23.22 -4.62 1.21
CA GLY A 120 -23.46 -3.61 2.22
C GLY A 120 -22.27 -2.71 2.52
N PHE A 121 -21.27 -2.66 1.66
CA PHE A 121 -20.09 -1.83 1.84
C PHE A 121 -20.06 -0.68 0.84
N ALA A 122 -19.37 0.40 1.21
CA ALA A 122 -19.02 1.44 0.26
C ALA A 122 -18.05 0.87 -0.79
N ALA A 123 -17.93 1.56 -1.92
CA ALA A 123 -17.03 1.13 -3.00
C ALA A 123 -15.58 1.03 -2.54
N ASP A 124 -15.18 1.88 -1.59
CA ASP A 124 -13.83 1.93 -1.06
C ASP A 124 -13.88 2.32 0.42
N GLU A 125 -13.49 1.41 1.30
CA GLU A 125 -13.49 1.60 2.75
C GLU A 125 -12.08 1.92 3.30
N ARG A 126 -11.10 2.17 2.41
CA ARG A 126 -9.72 2.40 2.85
C ARG A 126 -9.56 3.72 3.58
N ASP A 127 -8.65 3.70 4.57
CA ASP A 127 -8.24 4.87 5.33
C ASP A 127 -6.74 5.08 5.14
N TYR A 128 -6.37 6.24 4.61
CA TYR A 128 -4.98 6.57 4.30
C TYR A 128 -4.33 7.51 5.31
N SER A 129 -5.02 7.82 6.42
CA SER A 129 -4.47 8.74 7.41
C SER A 129 -3.16 8.25 8.02
N TYR A 130 -2.96 6.93 8.09
CA TYR A 130 -1.73 6.35 8.62
C TYR A 130 -0.50 6.68 7.79
N CYS A 131 -0.65 6.97 6.51
CA CYS A 131 0.50 7.27 5.65
C CYS A 131 1.23 8.51 6.13
N LYS A 132 0.51 9.54 6.57
CA LYS A 132 1.12 10.74 7.14
C LYS A 132 1.91 10.43 8.40
N GLU A 133 1.34 9.62 9.28
CA GLU A 133 2.01 9.26 10.53
C GLU A 133 3.26 8.44 10.26
N ILE A 134 3.20 7.48 9.34
CA ILE A 134 4.33 6.65 8.98
C ILE A 134 5.46 7.52 8.41
N LEU A 135 5.16 8.40 7.46
CA LEU A 135 6.16 9.27 6.86
C LEU A 135 6.76 10.23 7.88
N ALA A 136 5.92 10.80 8.75
CA ALA A 136 6.41 11.68 9.81
C ALA A 136 7.34 10.94 10.78
N SER A 137 7.07 9.67 11.07
CA SER A 137 7.88 8.88 11.99
C SER A 137 9.31 8.66 11.50
N VAL A 138 9.54 8.76 10.20
CA VAL A 138 10.87 8.61 9.59
C VAL A 138 11.42 9.94 9.05
N GLY A 139 10.79 11.05 9.42
CA GLY A 139 11.29 12.38 9.09
C GLY A 139 11.05 12.83 7.65
N ILE A 140 10.08 12.24 6.96
CA ILE A 140 9.77 12.57 5.58
C ILE A 140 8.61 13.56 5.53
N SER A 141 8.81 14.68 4.83
CA SER A 141 7.80 15.71 4.65
C SER A 141 7.37 15.93 3.21
N SER A 142 8.09 15.37 2.24
CA SER A 142 7.72 15.47 0.83
C SER A 142 8.15 14.21 0.08
N VAL A 143 7.36 13.84 -0.92
CA VAL A 143 7.59 12.60 -1.68
C VAL A 143 7.24 12.81 -3.15
N LYS A 144 7.81 11.95 -4.01
CA LYS A 144 7.39 11.80 -5.40
C LYS A 144 6.51 10.57 -5.48
N LEU A 145 5.21 10.79 -5.56
CA LEU A 145 4.25 9.70 -5.50
C LEU A 145 4.17 8.97 -6.83
N MET A 146 4.31 7.65 -6.82
CA MET A 146 4.08 6.81 -7.98
C MET A 146 2.59 6.47 -8.07
N THR A 147 1.98 6.73 -9.22
CA THR A 147 0.59 6.42 -9.47
C THR A 147 0.46 5.16 -10.31
N ASN A 148 -0.76 4.65 -10.44
CA ASN A 148 -1.04 3.47 -11.24
C ASN A 148 -0.68 3.65 -12.72
N ASN A 149 -0.64 4.90 -13.21
CA ASN A 149 -0.28 5.20 -14.58
C ASN A 149 1.21 5.51 -14.74
N CYS A 150 2.00 5.20 -13.71
CA CYS A 150 3.42 5.51 -13.67
C CYS A 150 3.75 6.99 -13.76
N LEU A 151 2.77 7.85 -13.51
CA LEU A 151 2.98 9.28 -13.41
C LEU A 151 3.56 9.59 -12.04
N LEU A 152 4.51 10.52 -12.03
CA LEU A 152 5.14 10.96 -10.79
C LEU A 152 4.85 12.43 -10.55
N TYR A 153 4.53 12.77 -9.33
CA TYR A 153 4.43 14.17 -8.93
C TYR A 153 4.87 14.33 -7.48
N THR A 154 5.32 15.53 -7.14
CA THR A 154 5.78 15.84 -5.79
C THR A 154 4.60 16.34 -4.98
N SER A 155 4.51 15.88 -3.75
CA SER A 155 3.43 16.22 -2.85
C SER A 155 3.98 16.31 -1.43
N ASP A 156 3.44 17.24 -0.64
CA ASP A 156 3.71 17.26 0.78
C ASP A 156 3.13 16.01 1.43
N ALA A 157 3.89 15.38 2.31
CA ALA A 157 3.38 14.22 3.03
C ALA A 157 2.13 14.57 3.84
N ALA A 158 2.01 15.81 4.30
CA ALA A 158 0.83 16.27 5.03
C ALA A 158 -0.43 16.29 4.17
N ASP A 159 -0.28 16.48 2.87
CA ASP A 159 -1.40 16.53 1.93
C ASP A 159 -1.66 15.17 1.27
N GLU A 160 -0.75 14.23 1.45
CA GLU A 160 -0.83 12.95 0.76
C GLU A 160 -1.73 11.99 1.51
N THR A 161 -2.76 11.52 0.85
CA THR A 161 -3.74 10.63 1.48
C THR A 161 -4.08 9.43 0.64
N GLY A 162 -3.23 9.01 -0.26
CA GLY A 162 -3.52 7.76 -0.90
C GLY A 162 -3.63 7.80 -2.41
N ARG A 163 -2.77 8.51 -2.92
CA ARG A 163 -2.69 8.45 -4.37
C ARG A 163 -1.87 7.30 -4.82
#